data_eedbef29652f20cf5ea0e63a21f699f9
#
_entry.id   eedbef29652f20cf5ea0e63a21f699f9
#
_cell.length_a   1.000
_cell.length_b   1.000
_cell.length_c   1.000
_cell.angle_alpha   90.00
_cell.angle_beta   90.00
_cell.angle_gamma   90.00
#
_symmetry.space_group_name_H-M   'P 1'
#
loop_
_entity.id
_entity.type
_entity.pdbx_description
1 polymer ?
#
loop_
_entity_poly.entity_id
_entity_poly.type
_entity_poly.pdbx_seq_one_letter_code
_entity_poly.pdbx_strand_id
1 'polypeptide(L)'
;MYRFNSSRTPPLYSTYPLSLTLTVQGRKRLLYGRQVLEYGGGEAVLITMDLPLSAQIIQAEPTAPYLCVHIGLDAAQLGQTAAEQIFAPLSRSAAPALTVFTADNALLDAVYRLLRACVEETNLLPQLAPLIQKEIAVRLLHHPVAQAPLRLLLSGSLPAHKIARALSRIKQTATQKIAIGDLAAELHMSPTAFRQHFRLLTGLSPLQYQKQLRLQQARHLLHNQKISAAEAAERVGYASASQFSREYRRLFGETPSTKKAA
;
A
#
# COMPACT_ATOMS: atom_id res chain seq x y z
N MET A 1 -10.86 -12.09 -0.67
CA MET A 1 -9.85 -13.12 -1.01
C MET A 1 -9.55 -13.06 -2.50
N TYR A 2 -8.29 -13.25 -2.89
CA TYR A 2 -7.86 -13.27 -4.28
C TYR A 2 -7.23 -14.61 -4.62
N ARG A 3 -7.50 -15.09 -5.84
CA ARG A 3 -6.94 -16.32 -6.41
C ARG A 3 -6.36 -16.04 -7.78
N PHE A 4 -5.12 -16.51 -8.03
CA PHE A 4 -4.47 -16.42 -9.34
C PHE A 4 -3.88 -17.78 -9.69
N ASN A 5 -4.20 -18.27 -10.88
CA ASN A 5 -3.83 -19.63 -11.33
C ASN A 5 -2.51 -19.66 -12.12
N SER A 6 -1.83 -18.52 -12.28
CA SER A 6 -0.60 -18.44 -13.08
C SER A 6 0.34 -17.37 -12.55
N SER A 7 1.63 -17.67 -12.57
CA SER A 7 2.72 -16.72 -12.30
C SER A 7 3.14 -15.91 -13.55
N ARG A 8 2.57 -16.20 -14.72
CA ARG A 8 2.89 -15.49 -15.98
C ARG A 8 2.14 -14.17 -16.16
N THR A 9 1.51 -13.66 -15.11
CA THR A 9 0.85 -12.36 -15.14
C THR A 9 1.86 -11.21 -15.15
N PRO A 10 1.64 -10.16 -15.96
CA PRO A 10 2.50 -8.99 -15.92
C PRO A 10 2.41 -8.32 -14.55
N PRO A 11 3.45 -7.55 -14.14
CA PRO A 11 3.41 -6.82 -12.89
C PRO A 11 2.19 -5.89 -12.81
N LEU A 12 1.45 -5.97 -11.71
CA LEU A 12 0.34 -5.08 -11.39
C LEU A 12 0.88 -3.84 -10.66
N TYR A 13 0.62 -2.68 -11.25
CA TYR A 13 0.99 -1.39 -10.66
C TYR A 13 -0.24 -0.76 -10.02
N SER A 14 -0.20 -0.53 -8.72
CA SER A 14 -1.33 0.05 -7.99
C SER A 14 -0.85 0.82 -6.76
N THR A 15 -1.70 1.70 -6.24
CA THR A 15 -1.51 2.30 -4.92
C THR A 15 -2.21 1.44 -3.88
N TYR A 16 -1.43 0.92 -2.95
CA TYR A 16 -1.91 0.09 -1.85
C TYR A 16 -2.15 0.96 -0.62
N PRO A 17 -3.38 1.01 -0.10
CA PRO A 17 -3.69 1.77 1.12
C PRO A 17 -3.26 1.02 2.38
N LEU A 18 -3.55 1.63 3.55
CA LEU A 18 -3.42 0.98 4.86
C LEU A 18 -4.15 -0.37 4.85
N SER A 19 -3.39 -1.46 4.95
CA SER A 19 -3.96 -2.80 4.77
C SER A 19 -3.04 -3.90 5.30
N LEU A 20 -3.66 -5.04 5.60
CA LEU A 20 -3.01 -6.32 5.85
C LEU A 20 -3.29 -7.26 4.68
N THR A 21 -2.26 -7.88 4.13
CA THR A 21 -2.40 -8.96 3.14
C THR A 21 -1.74 -10.21 3.69
N LEU A 22 -2.52 -11.28 3.86
CA LEU A 22 -2.04 -12.58 4.27
C LEU A 22 -1.96 -13.50 3.06
N THR A 23 -0.79 -14.09 2.79
CA THR A 23 -0.63 -15.10 1.75
C THR A 23 -0.87 -16.48 2.33
N VAL A 24 -1.81 -17.20 1.74
CA VAL A 24 -2.15 -18.58 2.14
C VAL A 24 -1.30 -19.59 1.37
N GLN A 25 -1.13 -19.34 0.06
CA GLN A 25 -0.41 -20.25 -0.85
C GLN A 25 0.24 -19.49 -2.00
N GLY A 26 1.32 -20.06 -2.54
CA GLY A 26 2.10 -19.44 -3.61
C GLY A 26 3.06 -18.36 -3.11
N ARG A 27 3.67 -17.62 -4.02
CA ARG A 27 4.62 -16.54 -3.71
C ARG A 27 4.36 -15.30 -4.55
N LYS A 28 4.60 -14.15 -3.96
CA LYS A 28 4.44 -12.84 -4.58
C LYS A 28 5.69 -11.99 -4.36
N ARG A 29 6.02 -11.18 -5.34
CA ARG A 29 7.09 -10.18 -5.28
C ARG A 29 6.46 -8.79 -5.30
N LEU A 30 6.90 -7.92 -4.40
CA LEU A 30 6.60 -6.49 -4.42
C LEU A 30 7.85 -5.71 -4.77
N LEU A 31 7.69 -4.73 -5.65
CA LEU A 31 8.71 -3.75 -5.97
C LEU A 31 8.28 -2.41 -5.39
N TYR A 32 9.13 -1.84 -4.55
CA TYR A 32 8.87 -0.62 -3.82
C TYR A 32 10.12 0.28 -3.82
N GLY A 33 10.08 1.33 -4.59
CA GLY A 33 11.26 2.13 -4.82
C GLY A 33 12.38 1.31 -5.47
N ARG A 34 13.44 1.04 -4.70
CA ARG A 34 14.55 0.14 -5.11
C ARG A 34 14.54 -1.19 -4.37
N GLN A 35 13.58 -1.38 -3.49
CA GLN A 35 13.48 -2.59 -2.69
C GLN A 35 12.66 -3.65 -3.43
N VAL A 36 13.10 -4.90 -3.32
CA VAL A 36 12.40 -6.08 -3.78
C VAL A 36 12.08 -6.90 -2.55
N LEU A 37 10.81 -7.18 -2.32
CA LEU A 37 10.33 -8.02 -1.23
C LEU A 37 9.61 -9.22 -1.81
N GLU A 38 9.99 -10.41 -1.39
CA GLU A 38 9.33 -11.66 -1.76
C GLU A 38 8.78 -12.33 -0.51
N TYR A 39 7.56 -12.82 -0.62
CA TYR A 39 6.88 -13.48 0.48
C TYR A 39 5.91 -14.54 -0.05
N GLY A 40 5.53 -15.49 0.80
CA GLY A 40 4.73 -16.64 0.42
C GLY A 40 3.77 -17.12 1.51
N GLY A 41 3.36 -18.38 1.42
CA GLY A 41 2.39 -18.97 2.34
C GLY A 41 2.78 -18.82 3.82
N GLY A 42 1.85 -18.39 4.66
CA GLY A 42 2.04 -18.11 6.09
C GLY A 42 2.61 -16.72 6.40
N GLU A 43 3.01 -15.95 5.38
CA GLU A 43 3.53 -14.60 5.57
C GLU A 43 2.47 -13.53 5.31
N ALA A 44 2.54 -12.46 6.09
CA ALA A 44 1.69 -11.30 6.00
C ALA A 44 2.48 -10.06 5.58
N VAL A 45 1.84 -9.19 4.82
CA VAL A 45 2.34 -7.87 4.45
C VAL A 45 1.45 -6.82 5.09
N LEU A 46 2.02 -5.99 5.94
CA LEU A 46 1.39 -4.81 6.49
C LEU A 46 1.84 -3.58 5.71
N ILE A 47 0.89 -2.80 5.25
CA ILE A 47 1.11 -1.50 4.62
C ILE A 47 0.42 -0.46 5.49
N THR A 48 1.17 0.52 6.01
CA THR A 48 0.65 1.51 6.96
C THR A 48 0.29 2.86 6.35
N MET A 49 0.61 3.07 5.08
CA MET A 49 0.27 4.31 4.35
C MET A 49 0.17 4.06 2.85
N ASP A 50 -0.45 4.96 2.11
CA ASP A 50 -0.64 4.82 0.66
C ASP A 50 0.70 4.69 -0.09
N LEU A 51 0.99 3.51 -0.64
CA LEU A 51 2.23 3.24 -1.37
C LEU A 51 1.98 2.84 -2.82
N PRO A 52 2.63 3.49 -3.80
CA PRO A 52 2.63 3.03 -5.18
C PRO A 52 3.58 1.84 -5.32
N LEU A 53 3.03 0.65 -5.47
CA LEU A 53 3.77 -0.61 -5.57
C LEU A 53 3.60 -1.23 -6.95
N SER A 54 4.59 -2.03 -7.33
CA SER A 54 4.44 -3.04 -8.38
C SER A 54 4.40 -4.41 -7.73
N ALA A 55 3.42 -5.20 -8.08
CA ALA A 55 3.19 -6.54 -7.53
C ALA A 55 3.20 -7.58 -8.64
N GLN A 56 3.95 -8.66 -8.46
CA GLN A 56 4.02 -9.78 -9.39
C GLN A 56 3.88 -11.09 -8.64
N ILE A 57 3.02 -11.97 -9.13
CA ILE A 57 2.94 -13.35 -8.64
C ILE A 57 4.08 -14.11 -9.29
N ILE A 58 4.94 -14.70 -8.46
CA ILE A 58 6.14 -15.41 -8.91
C ILE A 58 6.03 -16.92 -8.76
N GLN A 59 5.03 -17.40 -8.00
CA GLN A 59 4.72 -18.82 -7.87
C GLN A 59 3.21 -19.01 -7.80
N ALA A 60 2.65 -19.58 -8.86
CA ALA A 60 1.25 -20.03 -8.96
C ALA A 60 1.11 -21.00 -10.14
N GLU A 61 0.30 -22.04 -9.94
CA GLU A 61 -0.08 -23.01 -10.96
C GLU A 61 -1.57 -23.33 -10.82
N PRO A 62 -2.25 -23.88 -11.84
CA PRO A 62 -3.67 -24.21 -11.76
C PRO A 62 -4.03 -25.14 -10.60
N THR A 63 -3.15 -26.11 -10.27
CA THR A 63 -3.28 -27.07 -9.16
C THR A 63 -2.81 -26.52 -7.83
N ALA A 64 -1.96 -25.50 -7.84
CA ALA A 64 -1.43 -24.81 -6.66
C ALA A 64 -1.46 -23.30 -6.88
N PRO A 65 -2.66 -22.68 -6.90
CA PRO A 65 -2.82 -21.25 -7.20
C PRO A 65 -2.20 -20.36 -6.12
N TYR A 66 -1.85 -19.14 -6.48
CA TYR A 66 -1.58 -18.11 -5.47
C TYR A 66 -2.89 -17.70 -4.81
N LEU A 67 -2.94 -17.82 -3.50
CA LEU A 67 -4.11 -17.47 -2.67
C LEU A 67 -3.70 -16.45 -1.62
N CYS A 68 -4.43 -15.34 -1.52
CA CYS A 68 -4.25 -14.37 -0.46
C CYS A 68 -5.57 -13.75 0.02
N VAL A 69 -5.55 -13.31 1.27
CA VAL A 69 -6.60 -12.50 1.89
C VAL A 69 -6.09 -11.09 2.03
N HIS A 70 -6.84 -10.12 1.52
CA HIS A 70 -6.54 -8.71 1.68
C HIS A 70 -7.61 -8.05 2.54
N ILE A 71 -7.17 -7.36 3.60
CA ILE A 71 -8.03 -6.69 4.59
C ILE A 71 -7.63 -5.22 4.61
N GLY A 72 -8.54 -4.33 4.23
CA GLY A 72 -8.38 -2.90 4.48
C GLY A 72 -8.43 -2.64 5.98
N LEU A 73 -7.51 -1.85 6.49
CA LEU A 73 -7.49 -1.44 7.90
C LEU A 73 -7.99 0.00 8.01
N ASP A 74 -8.83 0.26 9.01
CA ASP A 74 -9.32 1.59 9.31
C ASP A 74 -8.42 2.26 10.36
N ALA A 75 -7.83 3.41 10.01
CA ALA A 75 -6.94 4.14 10.91
C ALA A 75 -7.66 4.68 12.16
N ALA A 76 -8.95 5.05 12.05
CA ALA A 76 -9.73 5.52 13.19
C ALA A 76 -10.01 4.38 14.17
N GLN A 77 -10.42 3.21 13.64
CA GLN A 77 -10.64 2.01 14.45
C GLN A 77 -9.34 1.53 15.13
N LEU A 78 -8.22 1.51 14.39
CA LEU A 78 -6.90 1.20 14.96
C LEU A 78 -6.52 2.19 16.07
N GLY A 79 -6.77 3.48 15.87
CA GLY A 79 -6.50 4.53 16.84
C GLY A 79 -7.32 4.38 18.12
N GLN A 80 -8.63 4.10 17.99
CA GLN A 80 -9.52 3.81 19.12
C GLN A 80 -9.05 2.56 19.88
N THR A 81 -8.74 1.47 19.15
CA THR A 81 -8.25 0.24 19.75
C THR A 81 -6.91 0.46 20.47
N ALA A 82 -6.02 1.27 19.91
CA ALA A 82 -4.74 1.60 20.54
C ALA A 82 -4.89 2.45 21.80
N ALA A 83 -5.87 3.37 21.84
CA ALA A 83 -6.13 4.22 23.00
C ALA A 83 -6.67 3.45 24.22
N GLU A 84 -7.28 2.30 23.98
CA GLU A 84 -7.78 1.40 25.05
C GLU A 84 -6.67 0.54 25.69
N GLN A 85 -5.41 0.63 25.20
CA GLN A 85 -4.34 -0.28 25.57
C GLN A 85 -3.13 0.47 26.14
N ILE A 86 -2.42 -0.21 27.03
CA ILE A 86 -1.16 0.29 27.60
C ILE A 86 -0.02 -0.38 26.84
N PHE A 87 0.82 0.44 26.21
CA PHE A 87 2.00 -0.04 25.51
C PHE A 87 3.30 0.42 26.18
N ALA A 88 4.31 -0.44 26.14
CA ALA A 88 5.68 -0.02 26.44
C ALA A 88 6.14 1.06 25.44
N PRO A 89 7.02 1.99 25.82
CA PRO A 89 7.57 2.98 24.89
C PRO A 89 8.18 2.34 23.65
N LEU A 90 8.01 2.96 22.48
CA LEU A 90 8.66 2.49 21.24
C LEU A 90 10.15 2.80 21.31
N SER A 91 10.99 1.78 21.11
CA SER A 91 12.44 1.93 21.04
C SER A 91 12.93 2.54 19.71
N ARG A 92 12.06 2.62 18.69
CA ARG A 92 12.39 3.14 17.36
C ARG A 92 11.50 4.33 17.02
N SER A 93 12.13 5.40 16.53
CA SER A 93 11.45 6.59 16.03
C SER A 93 10.97 6.45 14.58
N ALA A 94 11.37 5.39 13.88
CA ALA A 94 10.97 5.12 12.49
C ALA A 94 10.86 3.61 12.24
N ALA A 95 9.82 3.23 11.50
CA ALA A 95 9.65 1.89 10.95
C ALA A 95 9.16 2.03 9.51
N PRO A 96 9.52 1.09 8.59
CA PRO A 96 9.11 1.16 7.20
C PRO A 96 7.59 1.06 7.07
N ALA A 97 7.02 1.78 6.09
CA ALA A 97 5.59 1.75 5.83
C ALA A 97 5.11 0.43 5.20
N LEU A 98 6.03 -0.39 4.74
CA LEU A 98 5.78 -1.73 4.21
C LEU A 98 6.62 -2.73 5.00
N THR A 99 5.96 -3.70 5.63
CA THR A 99 6.58 -4.69 6.51
C THR A 99 6.06 -6.07 6.18
N VAL A 100 6.98 -7.03 6.00
CA VAL A 100 6.67 -8.47 5.83
C VAL A 100 6.97 -9.18 7.15
N PHE A 101 6.09 -10.08 7.57
CA PHE A 101 6.27 -10.88 8.79
C PHE A 101 5.51 -12.20 8.69
N THR A 102 5.93 -13.18 9.48
CA THR A 102 5.19 -14.46 9.63
C THR A 102 3.97 -14.22 10.51
N ALA A 103 2.78 -14.55 10.01
CA ALA A 103 1.56 -14.48 10.80
C ALA A 103 1.53 -15.64 11.83
N ASP A 104 1.28 -15.29 13.10
CA ASP A 104 1.07 -16.30 14.12
C ASP A 104 -0.29 -17.01 13.99
N ASN A 105 -0.43 -18.17 14.66
CA ASN A 105 -1.67 -18.95 14.57
C ASN A 105 -2.91 -18.20 15.04
N ALA A 106 -2.75 -17.29 15.99
CA ALA A 106 -3.86 -16.53 16.54
C ALA A 106 -4.36 -15.46 15.55
N LEU A 107 -3.45 -14.82 14.81
CA LEU A 107 -3.82 -13.91 13.73
C LEU A 107 -4.45 -14.66 12.55
N LEU A 108 -3.89 -15.85 12.20
CA LEU A 108 -4.44 -16.71 11.16
C LEU A 108 -5.86 -17.14 11.49
N ASP A 109 -6.12 -17.57 12.73
CA ASP A 109 -7.45 -17.97 13.20
C ASP A 109 -8.45 -16.79 13.14
N ALA A 110 -8.07 -15.59 13.59
CA ALA A 110 -8.93 -14.42 13.49
C ALA A 110 -9.31 -14.08 12.04
N VAL A 111 -8.35 -14.15 11.12
CA VAL A 111 -8.60 -13.93 9.68
C VAL A 111 -9.50 -15.02 9.11
N TYR A 112 -9.29 -16.30 9.50
CA TYR A 112 -10.12 -17.40 9.08
C TYR A 112 -11.58 -17.23 9.55
N ARG A 113 -11.80 -16.86 10.82
CA ARG A 113 -13.15 -16.60 11.36
C ARG A 113 -13.83 -15.44 10.63
N LEU A 114 -13.10 -14.39 10.26
CA LEU A 114 -13.65 -13.29 9.45
C LEU A 114 -14.10 -13.78 8.07
N LEU A 115 -13.29 -14.60 7.40
CA LEU A 115 -13.66 -15.19 6.10
C LEU A 115 -14.87 -16.11 6.21
N ARG A 116 -14.91 -16.94 7.25
CA ARG A 116 -16.03 -17.85 7.51
C ARG A 116 -17.33 -17.09 7.75
N ALA A 117 -17.30 -16.02 8.56
CA ALA A 117 -18.45 -15.15 8.78
C ALA A 117 -18.95 -14.50 7.47
N CYS A 118 -18.05 -14.12 6.55
CA CYS A 118 -18.43 -13.59 5.25
C CYS A 118 -19.17 -14.58 4.35
N VAL A 119 -18.99 -15.89 4.54
CA VAL A 119 -19.54 -16.93 3.67
C VAL A 119 -20.70 -17.68 4.33
N GLU A 120 -20.57 -18.04 5.59
CA GLU A 120 -21.49 -18.94 6.30
C GLU A 120 -22.47 -18.18 7.21
N GLU A 121 -22.10 -17.00 7.72
CA GLU A 121 -22.84 -16.27 8.74
C GLU A 121 -23.25 -14.87 8.27
N THR A 122 -23.68 -14.75 7.01
CA THR A 122 -23.96 -13.47 6.35
C THR A 122 -24.95 -12.59 7.10
N ASN A 123 -25.94 -13.20 7.78
CA ASN A 123 -26.94 -12.48 8.58
C ASN A 123 -26.33 -11.84 9.85
N LEU A 124 -25.27 -12.43 10.39
CA LEU A 124 -24.58 -11.94 11.59
C LEU A 124 -23.32 -11.13 11.25
N LEU A 125 -22.95 -11.07 9.97
CA LEU A 125 -21.75 -10.40 9.50
C LEU A 125 -21.64 -8.94 9.98
N PRO A 126 -22.71 -8.10 9.94
CA PRO A 126 -22.63 -6.73 10.41
C PRO A 126 -22.24 -6.61 11.90
N GLN A 127 -22.58 -7.60 12.71
CA GLN A 127 -22.25 -7.66 14.14
C GLN A 127 -20.89 -8.32 14.40
N LEU A 128 -20.60 -9.43 13.71
CA LEU A 128 -19.37 -10.20 13.93
C LEU A 128 -18.12 -9.56 13.30
N ALA A 129 -18.25 -8.99 12.09
CA ALA A 129 -17.09 -8.43 11.39
C ALA A 129 -16.38 -7.33 12.20
N PRO A 130 -17.06 -6.34 12.81
CA PRO A 130 -16.39 -5.32 13.62
C PRO A 130 -15.65 -5.90 14.82
N LEU A 131 -16.19 -6.94 15.48
CA LEU A 131 -15.57 -7.59 16.63
C LEU A 131 -14.28 -8.32 16.22
N ILE A 132 -14.35 -9.08 15.13
CA ILE A 132 -13.18 -9.83 14.61
C ILE A 132 -12.13 -8.87 14.07
N GLN A 133 -12.53 -7.79 13.40
CA GLN A 133 -11.62 -6.74 12.94
C GLN A 133 -10.92 -6.04 14.11
N LYS A 134 -11.63 -5.78 15.23
CA LYS A 134 -11.03 -5.26 16.46
C LYS A 134 -10.02 -6.25 17.04
N GLU A 135 -10.32 -7.55 17.05
CA GLU A 135 -9.37 -8.58 17.46
C GLU A 135 -8.11 -8.57 16.58
N ILE A 136 -8.26 -8.54 15.25
CA ILE A 136 -7.13 -8.44 14.32
C ILE A 136 -6.30 -7.19 14.63
N ALA A 137 -6.93 -6.04 14.88
CA ALA A 137 -6.25 -4.80 15.24
C ALA A 137 -5.45 -4.95 16.54
N VAL A 138 -6.02 -5.54 17.60
CA VAL A 138 -5.33 -5.83 18.86
C VAL A 138 -4.10 -6.70 18.62
N ARG A 139 -4.25 -7.81 17.87
CA ARG A 139 -3.14 -8.72 17.57
C ARG A 139 -2.01 -8.03 16.81
N LEU A 140 -2.33 -7.22 15.80
CA LEU A 140 -1.34 -6.46 15.04
C LEU A 140 -0.61 -5.42 15.92
N LEU A 141 -1.33 -4.72 16.82
CA LEU A 141 -0.77 -3.74 17.74
C LEU A 141 0.16 -4.34 18.79
N HIS A 142 0.04 -5.64 19.07
CA HIS A 142 0.94 -6.40 19.98
C HIS A 142 1.94 -7.29 19.24
N HIS A 143 1.82 -7.46 17.93
CA HIS A 143 2.74 -8.32 17.17
C HIS A 143 4.16 -7.74 17.18
N PRO A 144 5.21 -8.54 17.45
CA PRO A 144 6.59 -8.05 17.62
C PRO A 144 7.10 -7.19 16.46
N VAL A 145 6.67 -7.50 15.23
CA VAL A 145 7.11 -6.80 14.01
C VAL A 145 6.10 -5.74 13.54
N ALA A 146 4.79 -6.03 13.59
CA ALA A 146 3.75 -5.16 13.04
C ALA A 146 3.42 -3.96 13.96
N GLN A 147 3.64 -4.07 15.27
CA GLN A 147 3.28 -3.02 16.23
C GLN A 147 3.98 -1.69 15.98
N ALA A 148 5.28 -1.70 15.70
CA ALA A 148 6.05 -0.46 15.57
C ALA A 148 5.56 0.43 14.43
N PRO A 149 5.40 -0.04 13.16
CA PRO A 149 4.88 0.80 12.08
C PRO A 149 3.44 1.28 12.33
N LEU A 150 2.58 0.47 12.95
CA LEU A 150 1.20 0.88 13.28
C LEU A 150 1.17 1.96 14.35
N ARG A 151 1.87 1.76 15.46
CA ARG A 151 1.91 2.72 16.57
C ARG A 151 2.54 4.04 16.16
N LEU A 152 3.56 4.01 15.28
CA LEU A 152 4.14 5.23 14.70
C LEU A 152 3.16 5.97 13.80
N LEU A 153 2.34 5.26 13.02
CA LEU A 153 1.27 5.87 12.23
C LEU A 153 0.23 6.57 13.13
N LEU A 154 -0.18 5.92 14.22
CA LEU A 154 -1.26 6.38 15.11
C LEU A 154 -0.83 7.49 16.07
N SER A 155 0.45 7.66 16.32
CA SER A 155 0.95 8.69 17.24
C SER A 155 0.98 10.07 16.61
N GLY A 156 -0.09 10.79 16.54
CA GLY A 156 -0.35 12.05 15.82
C GLY A 156 0.75 13.14 15.76
N SER A 157 1.77 13.08 16.62
CA SER A 157 2.90 14.02 16.66
C SER A 157 4.17 13.53 15.99
N LEU A 158 4.28 12.23 15.66
CA LEU A 158 5.49 11.64 15.10
C LEU A 158 5.61 11.87 13.57
N PRO A 159 6.84 11.84 13.02
CA PRO A 159 7.08 12.04 11.59
C PRO A 159 6.23 11.13 10.68
N ALA A 160 5.95 9.89 11.10
CA ALA A 160 5.15 8.94 10.33
C ALA A 160 3.73 9.45 10.05
N HIS A 161 3.05 10.01 11.05
CA HIS A 161 1.71 10.59 10.88
C HIS A 161 1.75 11.81 9.94
N LYS A 162 2.75 12.68 10.09
CA LYS A 162 2.95 13.84 9.20
C LYS A 162 3.18 13.39 7.76
N ILE A 163 4.00 12.36 7.55
CA ILE A 163 4.24 11.82 6.21
C ILE A 163 2.98 11.16 5.63
N ALA A 164 2.19 10.43 6.42
CA ALA A 164 0.91 9.88 5.96
C ALA A 164 -0.04 10.98 5.47
N ARG A 165 -0.13 12.13 6.18
CA ARG A 165 -0.88 13.30 5.73
C ARG A 165 -0.31 13.87 4.43
N ALA A 166 1.02 13.96 4.29
CA ALA A 166 1.66 14.39 3.06
C ALA A 166 1.31 13.50 1.87
N LEU A 167 1.33 12.17 2.05
CA LEU A 167 0.97 11.21 1.00
C LEU A 167 -0.48 11.40 0.54
N SER A 168 -1.41 11.58 1.48
CA SER A 168 -2.81 11.86 1.18
C SER A 168 -2.96 13.17 0.39
N ARG A 169 -2.26 14.24 0.80
CA ARG A 169 -2.26 15.52 0.10
C ARG A 169 -1.69 15.40 -1.32
N ILE A 170 -0.54 14.74 -1.48
CA ILE A 170 0.08 14.49 -2.80
C ILE A 170 -0.85 13.70 -3.71
N LYS A 171 -1.56 12.69 -3.17
CA LYS A 171 -2.51 11.86 -3.92
C LYS A 171 -3.69 12.70 -4.43
N GLN A 172 -4.25 13.58 -3.59
CA GLN A 172 -5.36 14.46 -3.95
C GLN A 172 -4.97 15.48 -5.04
N THR A 173 -3.73 15.95 -5.02
CA THR A 173 -3.22 16.97 -5.93
C THR A 173 -2.16 16.44 -6.90
N ALA A 174 -2.24 15.14 -7.24
CA ALA A 174 -1.19 14.46 -8.00
C ALA A 174 -0.86 15.12 -9.35
N THR A 175 -1.86 15.68 -10.04
CA THR A 175 -1.70 16.36 -11.34
C THR A 175 -1.07 17.75 -11.25
N GLN A 176 -1.06 18.38 -10.06
CA GLN A 176 -0.52 19.71 -9.83
C GLN A 176 0.96 19.68 -9.48
N LYS A 177 1.66 20.79 -9.68
CA LYS A 177 3.06 20.92 -9.25
C LYS A 177 3.15 20.96 -7.72
N ILE A 178 3.94 20.08 -7.12
CA ILE A 178 4.19 20.11 -5.68
C ILE A 178 5.24 21.15 -5.34
N ALA A 179 4.90 22.09 -4.47
CA ALA A 179 5.85 22.94 -3.78
C ALA A 179 6.27 22.27 -2.47
N ILE A 180 7.46 21.66 -2.46
CA ILE A 180 7.96 20.86 -1.32
C ILE A 180 8.09 21.72 -0.06
N GLY A 181 8.46 23.00 -0.21
CA GLY A 181 8.56 23.95 0.90
C GLY A 181 7.22 24.17 1.60
N ASP A 182 6.17 24.42 0.82
CA ASP A 182 4.82 24.67 1.34
C ASP A 182 4.25 23.44 2.02
N LEU A 183 4.42 22.27 1.40
CA LEU A 183 3.97 21.01 1.98
C LEU A 183 4.70 20.69 3.31
N ALA A 184 6.00 20.98 3.39
CA ALA A 184 6.76 20.80 4.62
C ALA A 184 6.29 21.80 5.70
N ALA A 185 6.05 23.06 5.35
CA ALA A 185 5.55 24.09 6.27
C ALA A 185 4.16 23.73 6.82
N GLU A 186 3.23 23.27 5.97
CA GLU A 186 1.90 22.80 6.37
C GLU A 186 1.97 21.69 7.42
N LEU A 187 3.03 20.88 7.38
CA LEU A 187 3.27 19.77 8.31
C LEU A 187 4.15 20.16 9.50
N HIS A 188 4.50 21.43 9.65
CA HIS A 188 5.44 21.92 10.66
C HIS A 188 6.77 21.15 10.64
N MET A 189 7.38 21.04 9.45
CA MET A 189 8.66 20.39 9.22
C MET A 189 9.57 21.28 8.40
N SER A 190 10.89 21.20 8.62
CA SER A 190 11.82 21.78 7.65
C SER A 190 11.81 20.96 6.34
N PRO A 191 12.05 21.56 5.17
CA PRO A 191 12.09 20.86 3.89
C PRO A 191 13.10 19.69 3.87
N THR A 192 14.20 19.81 4.61
CA THR A 192 15.23 18.76 4.74
C THR A 192 14.71 17.58 5.56
N ALA A 193 14.16 17.84 6.75
CA ALA A 193 13.57 16.81 7.61
C ALA A 193 12.41 16.11 6.88
N PHE A 194 11.55 16.86 6.19
CA PHE A 194 10.45 16.31 5.39
C PHE A 194 10.96 15.32 4.34
N ARG A 195 11.93 15.71 3.49
CA ARG A 195 12.49 14.81 2.46
C ARG A 195 13.14 13.57 3.07
N GLN A 196 13.85 13.72 4.18
CA GLN A 196 14.51 12.61 4.88
C GLN A 196 13.49 11.60 5.43
N HIS A 197 12.50 12.07 6.19
CA HIS A 197 11.46 11.19 6.74
C HIS A 197 10.57 10.58 5.65
N PHE A 198 10.22 11.36 4.63
CA PHE A 198 9.46 10.86 3.50
C PHE A 198 10.17 9.68 2.83
N ARG A 199 11.48 9.85 2.53
CA ARG A 199 12.28 8.79 1.91
C ARG A 199 12.49 7.59 2.84
N LEU A 200 12.69 7.82 4.13
CA LEU A 200 12.87 6.77 5.13
C LEU A 200 11.64 5.86 5.22
N LEU A 201 10.45 6.46 5.25
CA LEU A 201 9.18 5.75 5.40
C LEU A 201 8.69 5.16 4.08
N THR A 202 8.84 5.89 2.97
CA THR A 202 8.27 5.53 1.67
C THR A 202 9.28 4.99 0.66
N GLY A 203 10.56 4.90 0.99
CA GLY A 203 11.61 4.48 0.03
C GLY A 203 11.79 5.41 -1.19
N LEU A 204 10.96 6.46 -1.33
CA LEU A 204 10.90 7.37 -2.49
C LEU A 204 11.08 8.83 -2.05
N SER A 205 11.58 9.68 -2.95
CA SER A 205 11.43 11.13 -2.75
C SER A 205 9.98 11.56 -3.04
N PRO A 206 9.50 12.70 -2.49
CA PRO A 206 8.14 13.19 -2.75
C PRO A 206 7.82 13.35 -4.25
N LEU A 207 8.79 13.83 -5.03
CA LEU A 207 8.63 13.97 -6.49
C LEU A 207 8.58 12.63 -7.22
N GLN A 208 9.37 11.63 -6.77
CA GLN A 208 9.31 10.28 -7.33
C GLN A 208 7.98 9.61 -7.01
N TYR A 209 7.47 9.80 -5.80
CA TYR A 209 6.16 9.31 -5.39
C TYR A 209 5.05 9.91 -6.26
N GLN A 210 5.02 11.24 -6.43
CA GLN A 210 4.06 11.92 -7.30
C GLN A 210 4.14 11.40 -8.74
N LYS A 211 5.34 11.25 -9.28
CA LYS A 211 5.53 10.70 -10.63
C LYS A 211 4.95 9.30 -10.78
N GLN A 212 5.17 8.41 -9.82
CA GLN A 212 4.59 7.08 -9.87
C GLN A 212 3.06 7.11 -9.84
N LEU A 213 2.45 7.96 -9.01
CA LEU A 213 1.00 8.15 -8.99
C LEU A 213 0.47 8.62 -10.35
N ARG A 214 1.08 9.63 -10.95
CA ARG A 214 0.72 10.15 -12.29
C ARG A 214 0.80 9.07 -13.36
N LEU A 215 1.88 8.31 -13.38
CA LEU A 215 2.07 7.25 -14.36
C LEU A 215 1.09 6.09 -14.17
N GLN A 216 0.78 5.70 -12.92
CA GLN A 216 -0.25 4.69 -12.65
C GLN A 216 -1.64 5.17 -13.08
N GLN A 217 -1.97 6.44 -12.81
CA GLN A 217 -3.23 7.04 -13.27
C GLN A 217 -3.29 7.09 -14.80
N ALA A 218 -2.20 7.49 -15.47
CA ALA A 218 -2.13 7.50 -16.93
C ALA A 218 -2.35 6.10 -17.51
N ARG A 219 -1.74 5.06 -16.91
CA ARG A 219 -1.94 3.68 -17.33
C ARG A 219 -3.40 3.26 -17.22
N HIS A 220 -4.05 3.62 -16.13
CA HIS A 220 -5.49 3.38 -15.95
C HIS A 220 -6.33 4.09 -17.02
N LEU A 221 -6.04 5.36 -17.34
CA LEU A 221 -6.73 6.12 -18.39
C LEU A 221 -6.54 5.50 -19.77
N LEU A 222 -5.30 5.13 -20.13
CA LEU A 222 -4.97 4.48 -21.41
C LEU A 222 -5.71 3.16 -21.61
N HIS A 223 -5.81 2.34 -20.57
CA HIS A 223 -6.43 1.01 -20.65
C HIS A 223 -7.97 1.08 -20.64
N ASN A 224 -8.55 1.95 -19.81
CA ASN A 224 -9.99 1.97 -19.56
C ASN A 224 -10.74 2.98 -20.44
N GLN A 225 -10.14 4.12 -20.77
CA GLN A 225 -10.80 5.18 -21.53
C GLN A 225 -10.37 5.26 -23.00
N LYS A 226 -9.38 4.43 -23.42
CA LYS A 226 -8.87 4.38 -24.81
C LYS A 226 -8.43 5.75 -25.36
N ILE A 227 -7.95 6.64 -24.51
CA ILE A 227 -7.44 7.96 -24.92
C ILE A 227 -6.02 7.85 -25.47
N SER A 228 -5.57 8.89 -26.20
CA SER A 228 -4.21 8.95 -26.74
C SER A 228 -3.17 9.12 -25.64
N ALA A 229 -1.91 8.75 -25.94
CA ALA A 229 -0.79 8.95 -25.02
C ALA A 229 -0.56 10.45 -24.70
N ALA A 230 -0.79 11.32 -25.68
CA ALA A 230 -0.68 12.79 -25.49
C ALA A 230 -1.76 13.30 -24.51
N GLU A 231 -2.99 12.88 -24.70
CA GLU A 231 -4.11 13.24 -23.84
C GLU A 231 -3.94 12.66 -22.42
N ALA A 232 -3.47 11.43 -22.29
CA ALA A 232 -3.16 10.84 -20.99
C ALA A 232 -2.07 11.63 -20.26
N ALA A 233 -1.00 12.05 -20.97
CA ALA A 233 0.08 12.88 -20.41
C ALA A 233 -0.45 14.20 -19.87
N GLU A 234 -1.28 14.90 -20.64
CA GLU A 234 -1.89 16.18 -20.25
C GLU A 234 -2.77 16.01 -19.00
N ARG A 235 -3.69 15.03 -19.01
CA ARG A 235 -4.61 14.77 -17.89
C ARG A 235 -3.91 14.45 -16.57
N VAL A 236 -2.72 13.84 -16.62
CA VAL A 236 -1.95 13.56 -15.41
C VAL A 236 -0.90 14.62 -15.09
N GLY A 237 -0.92 15.76 -15.79
CA GLY A 237 -0.11 16.93 -15.45
C GLY A 237 1.34 16.89 -15.96
N TYR A 238 1.61 16.22 -17.09
CA TYR A 238 2.89 16.33 -17.80
C TYR A 238 2.84 17.48 -18.82
N ALA A 239 3.82 18.37 -18.75
CA ALA A 239 3.97 19.45 -19.72
C ALA A 239 4.56 18.97 -21.07
N SER A 240 5.18 17.77 -21.11
CA SER A 240 5.82 17.22 -22.31
C SER A 240 5.44 15.76 -22.50
N ALA A 241 4.80 15.45 -23.63
CA ALA A 241 4.47 14.09 -24.03
C ALA A 241 5.72 13.21 -24.23
N SER A 242 6.83 13.78 -24.68
CA SER A 242 8.11 13.05 -24.82
C SER A 242 8.69 12.68 -23.47
N GLN A 243 8.63 13.58 -22.46
CA GLN A 243 9.05 13.27 -21.10
C GLN A 243 8.16 12.18 -20.52
N PHE A 244 6.84 12.32 -20.65
CA PHE A 244 5.87 11.31 -20.22
C PHE A 244 6.18 9.93 -20.79
N SER A 245 6.37 9.82 -22.12
CA SER A 245 6.61 8.54 -22.79
C SER A 245 7.92 7.88 -22.32
N ARG A 246 8.97 8.66 -22.08
CA ARG A 246 10.25 8.13 -21.54
C ARG A 246 10.07 7.63 -20.10
N GLU A 247 9.39 8.38 -19.24
CA GLU A 247 9.17 8.01 -17.84
C GLU A 247 8.21 6.82 -17.74
N TYR A 248 7.17 6.78 -18.57
CA TYR A 248 6.22 5.67 -18.66
C TYR A 248 6.96 4.37 -19.05
N ARG A 249 7.74 4.40 -20.14
CA ARG A 249 8.52 3.23 -20.56
C ARG A 249 9.53 2.78 -19.51
N ARG A 250 10.14 3.73 -18.79
CA ARG A 250 11.09 3.41 -17.72
C ARG A 250 10.40 2.69 -16.54
N LEU A 251 9.15 3.06 -16.21
CA LEU A 251 8.42 2.46 -15.09
C LEU A 251 7.78 1.13 -15.48
N PHE A 252 7.14 1.07 -16.65
CA PHE A 252 6.31 -0.07 -17.05
C PHE A 252 7.00 -1.04 -18.04
N GLY A 253 8.14 -0.67 -18.59
CA GLY A 253 8.86 -1.47 -19.61
C GLY A 253 8.25 -1.40 -21.01
N GLU A 254 7.12 -0.73 -21.19
CA GLU A 254 6.35 -0.61 -22.42
C GLU A 254 6.05 0.85 -22.79
N THR A 255 5.77 1.12 -24.05
CA THR A 255 5.34 2.46 -24.50
C THR A 255 3.89 2.74 -24.09
N PRO A 256 3.52 4.01 -23.82
CA PRO A 256 2.14 4.38 -23.54
C PRO A 256 1.30 4.19 -24.80
N SER A 257 0.58 3.10 -24.88
CA SER A 257 -0.30 2.77 -26.00
C SER A 257 -1.62 2.21 -25.49
N THR A 258 -2.68 2.39 -26.28
CA THR A 258 -4.04 1.86 -26.03
C THR A 258 -4.15 0.36 -26.27
N LYS A 259 -3.09 -0.44 -26.04
CA LYS A 259 -3.18 -1.90 -26.26
C LYS A 259 -4.30 -2.48 -25.41
N LYS A 260 -5.25 -3.15 -26.10
CA LYS A 260 -6.25 -4.01 -25.46
C LYS A 260 -5.53 -4.99 -24.53
N ALA A 261 -6.03 -5.11 -23.30
CA ALA A 261 -5.76 -6.30 -22.50
C ALA A 261 -6.27 -7.50 -23.30
N ALA A 262 -5.38 -8.41 -23.63
CA ALA A 262 -5.71 -9.70 -24.19
C ALA A 262 -6.34 -10.59 -23.13
#